data_22579d701cfa84c86053ac3df5328dd7
#
_entry.id   22579d701cfa84c86053ac3df5328dd7
#
_cell.length_a   1.000
_cell.length_b   1.000
_cell.length_c   1.000
_cell.angle_alpha   90.00
_cell.angle_beta   90.00
_cell.angle_gamma   90.00
#
_symmetry.space_group_name_H-M   'P 1'
#
loop_
_entity.id
_entity.type
_entity.pdbx_description
1 polymer ?
#
loop_
_entity_poly.entity_id
_entity_poly.type
_entity_poly.pdbx_seq_one_letter_code
_entity_poly.pdbx_strand_id
1 'polypeptide(L)'
;EQTLKELEEINEEAKQSIAEIYNQTNTTNESAQKIKDAITLITSIAEETNLLSLNASIEAARAGEQGRGFAVVASQIQKLAEQSNESAMQIQKIANLLMQDSDQAVEIVDRVKQIMDTQNVKMNVTGEMFQKVQDEIESSMESINTIYEKTDKMDQAKTEVVDVVQNLTAIAEENAAGTEETSASVTEVNDIVEDISG
;
A
#
# COMPACT_ATOMS: atom_id res chain seq x y z
N GLU A 1 3.07 9.37 11.73
CA GLU A 1 1.61 9.28 11.99
C GLU A 1 0.79 10.11 10.98
N GLN A 2 1.09 11.39 10.76
CA GLN A 2 0.35 12.24 9.81
C GLN A 2 0.33 11.66 8.39
N THR A 3 1.47 11.18 7.90
CA THR A 3 1.60 10.57 6.55
C THR A 3 0.78 9.28 6.40
N LEU A 4 0.66 8.48 7.47
CA LEU A 4 -0.18 7.28 7.47
C LEU A 4 -1.65 7.65 7.39
N LYS A 5 -2.08 8.67 8.11
CA LYS A 5 -3.45 9.17 8.06
C LYS A 5 -3.81 9.73 6.66
N GLU A 6 -2.89 10.48 6.05
CA GLU A 6 -3.06 10.95 4.67
C GLU A 6 -3.17 9.78 3.68
N LEU A 7 -2.39 8.70 3.88
CA LEU A 7 -2.49 7.49 3.07
C LEU A 7 -3.82 6.75 3.27
N GLU A 8 -4.35 6.71 4.48
CA GLU A 8 -5.68 6.14 4.75
C GLU A 8 -6.78 6.93 4.02
N GLU A 9 -6.73 8.26 4.07
CA GLU A 9 -7.68 9.13 3.37
C GLU A 9 -7.61 8.91 1.85
N ILE A 10 -6.42 8.86 1.27
CA ILE A 10 -6.21 8.58 -0.16
C ILE A 10 -6.73 7.18 -0.53
N ASN A 11 -6.51 6.18 0.31
CA ASN A 11 -6.99 4.82 0.07
C ASN A 11 -8.52 4.74 0.10
N GLU A 12 -9.17 5.49 0.99
CA GLU A 12 -10.62 5.55 1.06
C GLU A 12 -11.23 6.27 -0.15
N GLU A 13 -10.63 7.38 -0.60
CA GLU A 13 -11.02 8.09 -1.83
C GLU A 13 -10.86 7.19 -3.06
N ALA A 14 -9.79 6.41 -3.12
CA ALA A 14 -9.57 5.47 -4.20
C ALA A 14 -10.60 4.32 -4.19
N LYS A 15 -11.01 3.80 -3.01
CA LYS A 15 -12.10 2.83 -2.87
C LYS A 15 -13.43 3.38 -3.39
N GLN A 16 -13.72 4.64 -3.08
CA GLN A 16 -14.93 5.28 -3.59
C GLN A 16 -14.90 5.41 -5.11
N SER A 17 -13.78 5.84 -5.69
CA SER A 17 -13.59 5.94 -7.14
C SER A 17 -13.75 4.58 -7.84
N ILE A 18 -13.23 3.52 -7.26
CA ILE A 18 -13.38 2.14 -7.75
C ILE A 18 -14.85 1.69 -7.71
N ALA A 19 -15.60 2.05 -6.67
CA ALA A 19 -17.04 1.75 -6.61
C ALA A 19 -17.83 2.50 -7.70
N GLU A 20 -17.45 3.74 -8.01
CA GLU A 20 -18.05 4.50 -9.10
C GLU A 20 -17.75 3.87 -10.47
N ILE A 21 -16.51 3.43 -10.72
CA ILE A 21 -16.12 2.72 -11.95
C ILE A 21 -16.93 1.42 -12.10
N TYR A 22 -17.09 0.65 -11.00
CA TYR A 22 -17.91 -0.56 -11.01
C TYR A 22 -19.34 -0.28 -11.45
N ASN A 23 -19.99 0.72 -10.86
CA ASN A 23 -21.36 1.11 -11.21
C ASN A 23 -21.48 1.60 -12.66
N GLN A 24 -20.51 2.39 -13.12
CA GLN A 24 -20.48 2.88 -14.49
C GLN A 24 -20.31 1.73 -15.50
N THR A 25 -19.46 0.75 -15.18
CA THR A 25 -19.24 -0.43 -16.02
C THR A 25 -20.51 -1.29 -16.12
N ASN A 26 -21.21 -1.50 -15.01
CA ASN A 26 -22.50 -2.20 -15.02
C ASN A 26 -23.56 -1.46 -15.85
N THR A 27 -23.65 -0.15 -15.73
CA THR A 27 -24.55 0.68 -16.54
C THR A 27 -24.21 0.59 -18.03
N THR A 28 -22.93 0.50 -18.36
CA THR A 28 -22.47 0.31 -19.74
C THR A 28 -22.90 -1.07 -20.28
N ASN A 29 -22.76 -2.11 -19.48
CA ASN A 29 -23.18 -3.47 -19.82
C ASN A 29 -24.71 -3.55 -20.04
N GLU A 30 -25.51 -2.95 -19.15
CA GLU A 30 -26.97 -2.85 -19.33
C GLU A 30 -27.34 -2.09 -20.61
N SER A 31 -26.62 -1.03 -20.95
CA SER A 31 -26.85 -0.25 -22.16
C SER A 31 -26.52 -1.05 -23.42
N ALA A 32 -25.42 -1.81 -23.39
CA ALA A 32 -25.05 -2.71 -24.47
C ALA A 32 -26.11 -3.83 -24.68
N GLN A 33 -26.68 -4.36 -23.60
CA GLN A 33 -27.77 -5.32 -23.66
C GLN A 33 -29.03 -4.71 -24.32
N LYS A 34 -29.42 -3.50 -23.97
CA LYS A 34 -30.54 -2.79 -24.60
C LYS A 34 -30.31 -2.55 -26.11
N ILE A 35 -29.07 -2.22 -26.49
CA ILE A 35 -28.68 -2.11 -27.90
C ILE A 35 -28.86 -3.44 -28.60
N LYS A 36 -28.41 -4.53 -28.01
CA LYS A 36 -28.57 -5.89 -28.56
C LYS A 36 -30.04 -6.26 -28.79
N ASP A 37 -30.91 -5.93 -27.84
CA ASP A 37 -32.34 -6.18 -27.93
C ASP A 37 -32.96 -5.37 -29.09
N ALA A 38 -32.60 -4.09 -29.20
CA ALA A 38 -33.04 -3.22 -30.30
C ALA A 38 -32.56 -3.72 -31.68
N ILE A 39 -31.31 -4.20 -31.76
CA ILE A 39 -30.75 -4.76 -32.99
C ILE A 39 -31.49 -6.05 -33.41
N THR A 40 -31.86 -6.89 -32.44
CA THR A 40 -32.67 -8.09 -32.72
C THR A 40 -34.00 -7.72 -33.41
N LEU A 41 -34.65 -6.64 -32.94
CA LEU A 41 -35.88 -6.13 -33.56
C LEU A 41 -35.62 -5.57 -34.97
N ILE A 42 -34.53 -4.81 -35.18
CA ILE A 42 -34.17 -4.25 -36.49
C ILE A 42 -33.89 -5.37 -37.48
N THR A 43 -33.20 -6.44 -37.06
CA THR A 43 -32.95 -7.64 -37.88
C THR A 43 -34.28 -8.29 -38.32
N SER A 44 -35.23 -8.48 -37.40
CA SER A 44 -36.54 -9.03 -37.69
C SER A 44 -37.31 -8.16 -38.68
N ILE A 45 -37.30 -6.83 -38.53
CA ILE A 45 -37.94 -5.89 -39.45
C ILE A 45 -37.28 -5.96 -40.85
N ALA A 46 -35.95 -6.06 -40.92
CA ALA A 46 -35.22 -6.18 -42.17
C ALA A 46 -35.56 -7.49 -42.89
N GLU A 47 -35.63 -8.61 -42.18
CA GLU A 47 -36.05 -9.91 -42.72
C GLU A 47 -37.48 -9.88 -43.26
N GLU A 48 -38.45 -9.31 -42.50
CA GLU A 48 -39.81 -9.16 -42.91
C GLU A 48 -39.95 -8.25 -44.15
N THR A 49 -39.18 -7.13 -44.16
CA THR A 49 -39.14 -6.21 -45.31
C THR A 49 -38.57 -6.89 -46.55
N ASN A 50 -37.55 -7.74 -46.38
CA ASN A 50 -36.97 -8.53 -47.47
C ASN A 50 -38.00 -9.50 -48.03
N LEU A 51 -38.76 -10.20 -47.19
CA LEU A 51 -39.82 -11.10 -47.62
C LEU A 51 -40.97 -10.36 -48.32
N LEU A 52 -41.38 -9.20 -47.80
CA LEU A 52 -42.42 -8.36 -48.45
C LEU A 52 -41.97 -7.86 -49.81
N SER A 53 -40.73 -7.43 -49.95
CA SER A 53 -40.17 -6.96 -51.21
C SER A 53 -40.05 -8.09 -52.24
N LEU A 54 -39.70 -9.30 -51.78
CA LEU A 54 -39.68 -10.50 -52.64
C LEU A 54 -41.08 -10.82 -53.15
N ASN A 55 -42.11 -10.82 -52.31
CA ASN A 55 -43.50 -11.03 -52.71
C ASN A 55 -43.99 -9.97 -53.69
N ALA A 56 -43.64 -8.70 -53.42
CA ALA A 56 -43.95 -7.61 -54.35
C ALA A 56 -43.26 -7.77 -55.72
N SER A 57 -42.00 -8.24 -55.73
CA SER A 57 -41.26 -8.53 -56.96
C SER A 57 -41.95 -9.65 -57.82
N ILE A 58 -42.43 -10.69 -57.11
CA ILE A 58 -43.15 -11.81 -57.74
C ILE A 58 -44.47 -11.32 -58.39
N GLU A 59 -45.27 -10.52 -57.67
CA GLU A 59 -46.52 -10.01 -58.14
C GLU A 59 -46.32 -8.98 -59.27
N ALA A 60 -45.27 -8.15 -59.21
CA ALA A 60 -44.89 -7.25 -60.32
C ALA A 60 -44.51 -8.02 -61.56
N ALA A 61 -43.81 -9.15 -61.49
CA ALA A 61 -43.48 -10.03 -62.62
C ALA A 61 -44.75 -10.66 -63.18
N ARG A 62 -45.73 -11.00 -62.35
CA ARG A 62 -47.01 -11.55 -62.73
C ARG A 62 -47.87 -10.57 -63.54
N ALA A 63 -47.75 -9.24 -63.25
CA ALA A 63 -48.44 -8.16 -63.95
C ALA A 63 -47.83 -7.84 -65.38
N GLY A 64 -46.71 -8.48 -65.72
CA GLY A 64 -46.07 -8.31 -67.06
C GLY A 64 -45.56 -6.89 -67.31
N GLU A 65 -45.77 -6.34 -68.51
CA GLU A 65 -45.29 -4.99 -68.85
C GLU A 65 -45.81 -3.87 -67.91
N GLN A 66 -47.02 -4.03 -67.36
CA GLN A 66 -47.59 -3.04 -66.42
C GLN A 66 -46.91 -3.04 -65.04
N GLY A 67 -46.24 -4.14 -64.69
CA GLY A 67 -45.53 -4.29 -63.36
C GLY A 67 -44.09 -3.84 -63.39
N ARG A 68 -43.49 -3.49 -64.54
CA ARG A 68 -42.01 -3.20 -64.62
C ARG A 68 -41.54 -2.12 -63.65
N GLY A 69 -42.28 -1.04 -63.49
CA GLY A 69 -41.94 0.01 -62.55
C GLY A 69 -41.94 -0.46 -61.06
N PHE A 70 -42.96 -1.29 -60.74
CA PHE A 70 -43.07 -1.88 -59.39
C PHE A 70 -41.96 -2.89 -59.09
N ALA A 71 -41.55 -3.68 -60.07
CA ALA A 71 -40.46 -4.65 -59.99
C ALA A 71 -39.12 -3.95 -59.60
N VAL A 72 -38.83 -2.79 -60.23
CA VAL A 72 -37.63 -1.99 -59.88
C VAL A 72 -37.67 -1.49 -58.44
N VAL A 73 -38.81 -0.98 -58.00
CA VAL A 73 -38.99 -0.49 -56.64
C VAL A 73 -38.86 -1.64 -55.63
N ALA A 74 -39.50 -2.77 -55.88
CA ALA A 74 -39.40 -3.95 -54.98
C ALA A 74 -37.98 -4.49 -54.91
N SER A 75 -37.22 -4.55 -55.98
CA SER A 75 -35.82 -4.94 -56.01
C SER A 75 -34.93 -3.95 -55.18
N GLN A 76 -35.24 -2.65 -55.26
CA GLN A 76 -34.50 -1.66 -54.46
C GLN A 76 -34.81 -1.76 -52.96
N ILE A 77 -36.08 -2.05 -52.60
CA ILE A 77 -36.48 -2.30 -51.21
C ILE A 77 -35.79 -3.55 -50.68
N GLN A 78 -35.71 -4.61 -51.46
CA GLN A 78 -34.99 -5.84 -51.12
C GLN A 78 -33.53 -5.56 -50.80
N LYS A 79 -32.84 -4.83 -51.67
CA LYS A 79 -31.43 -4.44 -51.45
C LYS A 79 -31.24 -3.62 -50.18
N LEU A 80 -32.16 -2.68 -49.89
CA LEU A 80 -32.11 -1.88 -48.66
C LEU A 80 -32.32 -2.75 -47.41
N ALA A 81 -33.21 -3.73 -47.45
CA ALA A 81 -33.47 -4.67 -46.39
C ALA A 81 -32.23 -5.55 -46.10
N GLU A 82 -31.58 -6.07 -47.17
CA GLU A 82 -30.31 -6.82 -47.03
C GLU A 82 -29.20 -5.95 -46.40
N GLN A 83 -29.03 -4.72 -46.88
CA GLN A 83 -28.04 -3.77 -46.28
C GLN A 83 -28.34 -3.42 -44.81
N SER A 84 -29.64 -3.27 -44.47
CA SER A 84 -30.06 -3.04 -43.09
C SER A 84 -29.72 -4.21 -42.19
N ASN A 85 -29.98 -5.44 -42.65
CA ASN A 85 -29.65 -6.67 -41.94
C ASN A 85 -28.13 -6.81 -41.73
N GLU A 86 -27.32 -6.55 -42.75
CA GLU A 86 -25.86 -6.58 -42.64
C GLU A 86 -25.35 -5.55 -41.63
N SER A 87 -25.89 -4.32 -41.69
CA SER A 87 -25.54 -3.26 -40.71
C SER A 87 -25.94 -3.65 -39.28
N ALA A 88 -27.13 -4.23 -39.10
CA ALA A 88 -27.61 -4.74 -37.83
C ALA A 88 -26.66 -5.80 -37.24
N MET A 89 -26.23 -6.77 -38.05
CA MET A 89 -25.25 -7.80 -37.63
C MET A 89 -23.92 -7.20 -37.22
N GLN A 90 -23.43 -6.15 -37.89
CA GLN A 90 -22.20 -5.45 -37.52
C GLN A 90 -22.35 -4.76 -36.15
N ILE A 91 -23.48 -4.08 -35.91
CA ILE A 91 -23.73 -3.41 -34.63
C ILE A 91 -23.90 -4.45 -33.51
N GLN A 92 -24.55 -5.59 -33.79
CA GLN A 92 -24.66 -6.70 -32.82
C GLN A 92 -23.29 -7.22 -32.39
N LYS A 93 -22.34 -7.35 -33.31
CA LYS A 93 -20.97 -7.75 -33.02
C LYS A 93 -20.28 -6.73 -32.11
N ILE A 94 -20.46 -5.43 -32.38
CA ILE A 94 -19.90 -4.35 -31.53
C ILE A 94 -20.51 -4.39 -30.16
N ALA A 95 -21.82 -4.55 -30.01
CA ALA A 95 -22.51 -4.65 -28.73
C ALA A 95 -22.01 -5.85 -27.90
N ASN A 96 -21.81 -7.00 -28.53
CA ASN A 96 -21.27 -8.18 -27.86
C ASN A 96 -19.82 -7.96 -27.38
N LEU A 97 -18.96 -7.28 -28.17
CA LEU A 97 -17.61 -6.92 -27.75
C LEU A 97 -17.64 -5.94 -26.56
N LEU A 98 -18.53 -4.94 -26.59
CA LEU A 98 -18.69 -3.99 -25.49
C LEU A 98 -19.13 -4.66 -24.18
N MET A 99 -20.02 -5.67 -24.26
CA MET A 99 -20.40 -6.48 -23.10
C MET A 99 -19.20 -7.26 -22.55
N GLN A 100 -18.44 -7.91 -23.43
CA GLN A 100 -17.24 -8.65 -23.04
C GLN A 100 -16.18 -7.75 -22.38
N ASP A 101 -15.93 -6.57 -22.94
CA ASP A 101 -15.00 -5.59 -22.39
C ASP A 101 -15.48 -5.08 -21.02
N SER A 102 -16.81 -4.88 -20.85
CA SER A 102 -17.41 -4.52 -19.58
C SER A 102 -17.25 -5.60 -18.53
N ASP A 103 -17.47 -6.87 -18.87
CA ASP A 103 -17.26 -7.99 -17.94
C ASP A 103 -15.79 -8.10 -17.51
N GLN A 104 -14.84 -7.92 -18.42
CA GLN A 104 -13.41 -7.88 -18.08
C GLN A 104 -13.06 -6.68 -17.19
N ALA A 105 -13.68 -5.53 -17.42
CA ALA A 105 -13.48 -4.36 -16.56
C ALA A 105 -13.98 -4.61 -15.12
N VAL A 106 -15.11 -5.30 -14.96
CA VAL A 106 -15.61 -5.72 -13.63
C VAL A 106 -14.61 -6.62 -12.91
N GLU A 107 -14.03 -7.61 -13.59
CA GLU A 107 -13.00 -8.48 -13.00
C GLU A 107 -11.74 -7.70 -12.55
N ILE A 108 -11.35 -6.69 -13.34
CA ILE A 108 -10.21 -5.82 -12.98
C ILE A 108 -10.55 -5.00 -11.75
N VAL A 109 -11.74 -4.42 -11.69
CA VAL A 109 -12.23 -3.62 -10.55
C VAL A 109 -12.24 -4.46 -9.27
N ASP A 110 -12.74 -5.69 -9.31
CA ASP A 110 -12.74 -6.59 -8.15
C ASP A 110 -11.32 -6.91 -7.67
N ARG A 111 -10.39 -7.09 -8.60
CA ARG A 111 -8.97 -7.31 -8.26
C ARG A 111 -8.34 -6.08 -7.61
N VAL A 112 -8.62 -4.89 -8.13
CA VAL A 112 -8.13 -3.63 -7.54
C VAL A 112 -8.68 -3.45 -6.14
N LYS A 113 -9.96 -3.76 -5.91
CA LYS A 113 -10.58 -3.72 -4.57
C LYS A 113 -9.84 -4.62 -3.58
N GLN A 114 -9.50 -5.86 -3.96
CA GLN A 114 -8.73 -6.77 -3.11
C GLN A 114 -7.32 -6.24 -2.79
N ILE A 115 -6.66 -5.61 -3.78
CA ILE A 115 -5.36 -4.97 -3.58
C ILE A 115 -5.48 -3.84 -2.56
N MET A 116 -6.50 -3.00 -2.65
CA MET A 116 -6.74 -1.88 -1.73
C MET A 116 -7.04 -2.35 -0.31
N ASP A 117 -7.81 -3.43 -0.15
CA ASP A 117 -8.05 -4.03 1.16
C ASP A 117 -6.76 -4.59 1.78
N THR A 118 -5.92 -5.24 0.97
CA THR A 118 -4.59 -5.70 1.40
C THR A 118 -3.68 -4.54 1.77
N GLN A 119 -3.72 -3.45 1.01
CA GLN A 119 -2.96 -2.23 1.31
C GLN A 119 -3.37 -1.61 2.65
N ASN A 120 -4.68 -1.57 2.93
CA ASN A 120 -5.20 -1.05 4.20
C ASN A 120 -4.67 -1.86 5.40
N VAL A 121 -4.71 -3.20 5.31
CA VAL A 121 -4.13 -4.07 6.35
C VAL A 121 -2.63 -3.78 6.55
N LYS A 122 -1.87 -3.61 5.47
CA LYS A 122 -0.43 -3.31 5.56
C LYS A 122 -0.15 -1.92 6.15
N MET A 123 -1.00 -0.93 5.87
CA MET A 123 -0.90 0.40 6.48
C MET A 123 -1.11 0.34 7.98
N ASN A 124 -2.13 -0.39 8.46
CA ASN A 124 -2.38 -0.58 9.89
C ASN A 124 -1.19 -1.26 10.59
N VAL A 125 -0.64 -2.34 10.01
CA VAL A 125 0.55 -3.02 10.55
C VAL A 125 1.75 -2.07 10.58
N THR A 126 1.91 -1.22 9.57
CA THR A 126 2.99 -0.22 9.56
C THR A 126 2.80 0.82 10.67
N GLY A 127 1.56 1.25 10.92
CA GLY A 127 1.24 2.13 12.04
C GLY A 127 1.61 1.53 13.40
N GLU A 128 1.25 0.27 13.62
CA GLU A 128 1.63 -0.46 14.85
C GLU A 128 3.16 -0.59 15.01
N MET A 129 3.88 -0.80 13.91
CA MET A 129 5.35 -0.85 13.94
C MET A 129 5.96 0.50 14.32
N PHE A 130 5.44 1.61 13.79
CA PHE A 130 5.90 2.95 14.18
C PHE A 130 5.64 3.23 15.65
N GLN A 131 4.48 2.81 16.19
CA GLN A 131 4.19 2.96 17.62
C GLN A 131 5.22 2.19 18.46
N LYS A 132 5.54 0.95 18.11
CA LYS A 132 6.59 0.17 18.82
C LYS A 132 7.96 0.85 18.77
N VAL A 133 8.35 1.39 17.61
CA VAL A 133 9.62 2.13 17.49
C VAL A 133 9.62 3.35 18.41
N GLN A 134 8.50 4.05 18.53
CA GLN A 134 8.38 5.19 19.43
C GLN A 134 8.53 4.77 20.89
N ASP A 135 7.86 3.70 21.32
CA ASP A 135 7.97 3.14 22.67
C ASP A 135 9.40 2.69 23.00
N GLU A 136 10.11 2.06 22.04
CA GLU A 136 11.51 1.65 22.20
C GLU A 136 12.47 2.85 22.30
N ILE A 137 12.20 3.94 21.57
CA ILE A 137 12.98 5.18 21.68
C ILE A 137 12.77 5.79 23.07
N GLU A 138 11.55 5.84 23.58
CA GLU A 138 11.26 6.36 24.91
C GLU A 138 11.97 5.53 26.00
N SER A 139 11.91 4.20 25.94
CA SER A 139 12.65 3.29 26.82
C SER A 139 14.17 3.47 26.74
N SER A 140 14.69 3.72 25.51
CA SER A 140 16.12 4.00 25.32
C SER A 140 16.53 5.32 25.97
N MET A 141 15.71 6.36 25.90
CA MET A 141 15.95 7.65 26.55
C MET A 141 15.96 7.50 28.07
N GLU A 142 15.07 6.71 28.65
CA GLU A 142 15.06 6.40 30.11
C GLU A 142 16.34 5.66 30.52
N SER A 143 16.79 4.70 29.70
CA SER A 143 18.04 3.97 29.90
C SER A 143 19.26 4.91 29.88
N ILE A 144 19.28 5.86 28.94
CA ILE A 144 20.34 6.88 28.87
C ILE A 144 20.37 7.76 30.12
N ASN A 145 19.21 8.20 30.62
CA ASN A 145 19.12 8.97 31.84
C ASN A 145 19.67 8.17 33.03
N THR A 146 19.35 6.89 33.13
CA THR A 146 19.90 5.99 34.16
C THR A 146 21.42 5.87 34.04
N ILE A 147 21.98 5.83 32.85
CA ILE A 147 23.43 5.83 32.61
C ILE A 147 24.07 7.14 33.11
N TYR A 148 23.45 8.28 32.82
CA TYR A 148 23.94 9.57 33.35
C TYR A 148 24.00 9.60 34.86
N GLU A 149 22.93 9.17 35.55
CA GLU A 149 22.92 9.10 37.02
C GLU A 149 24.00 8.19 37.59
N LYS A 150 24.22 7.02 36.97
CA LYS A 150 25.27 6.07 37.39
C LYS A 150 26.67 6.63 37.12
N THR A 151 26.87 7.38 36.05
CA THR A 151 28.13 8.00 35.69
C THR A 151 28.49 9.10 36.73
N ASP A 152 27.52 9.90 37.15
CA ASP A 152 27.70 10.90 38.21
C ASP A 152 28.13 10.27 39.54
N LYS A 153 27.43 9.19 39.95
CA LYS A 153 27.81 8.42 41.14
C LYS A 153 29.20 7.80 41.03
N MET A 154 29.59 7.35 39.85
CA MET A 154 30.93 6.80 39.60
C MET A 154 32.01 7.89 39.71
N ASP A 155 31.77 9.12 39.28
CA ASP A 155 32.69 10.23 39.41
C ASP A 155 32.86 10.66 40.90
N GLN A 156 31.76 10.65 41.68
CA GLN A 156 31.78 10.85 43.12
C GLN A 156 32.64 9.77 43.82
N ALA A 157 32.38 8.48 43.54
CA ALA A 157 33.14 7.38 44.14
C ALA A 157 34.62 7.42 43.75
N LYS A 158 34.94 7.83 42.52
CA LYS A 158 36.33 8.06 42.06
C LYS A 158 37.01 9.12 42.93
N THR A 159 36.32 10.22 43.23
CA THR A 159 36.85 11.29 44.10
C THR A 159 37.15 10.77 45.50
N GLU A 160 36.22 10.00 46.09
CA GLU A 160 36.42 9.36 47.41
C GLU A 160 37.63 8.41 47.41
N VAL A 161 37.80 7.60 46.33
CA VAL A 161 38.98 6.72 46.20
C VAL A 161 40.27 7.53 46.13
N VAL A 162 40.31 8.65 45.40
CA VAL A 162 41.48 9.53 45.33
C VAL A 162 41.82 10.08 46.70
N ASP A 163 40.83 10.53 47.47
CA ASP A 163 41.04 11.04 48.84
C ASP A 163 41.60 9.96 49.79
N VAL A 164 41.06 8.71 49.69
CA VAL A 164 41.58 7.58 50.47
C VAL A 164 43.03 7.26 50.10
N VAL A 165 43.38 7.28 48.81
CA VAL A 165 44.75 7.04 48.34
C VAL A 165 45.71 8.13 48.85
N GLN A 166 45.30 9.40 48.85
CA GLN A 166 46.09 10.49 49.39
C GLN A 166 46.35 10.31 50.92
N ASN A 167 45.33 9.95 51.70
CA ASN A 167 45.44 9.66 53.10
C ASN A 167 46.39 8.47 53.37
N LEU A 168 46.28 7.39 52.60
CA LEU A 168 47.18 6.25 52.66
C LEU A 168 48.65 6.64 52.37
N THR A 169 48.87 7.54 51.41
CA THR A 169 50.19 8.05 51.08
C THR A 169 50.76 8.82 52.26
N ALA A 170 49.98 9.70 52.89
CA ALA A 170 50.40 10.43 54.08
C ALA A 170 50.72 9.49 55.25
N ILE A 171 49.93 8.48 55.53
CA ILE A 171 50.18 7.44 56.54
C ILE A 171 51.49 6.67 56.27
N ALA A 172 51.74 6.35 55.00
CA ALA A 172 52.96 5.64 54.56
C ALA A 172 54.21 6.50 54.81
N GLU A 173 54.13 7.81 54.50
CA GLU A 173 55.21 8.76 54.81
C GLU A 173 55.48 8.91 56.32
N GLU A 174 54.40 8.99 57.11
CA GLU A 174 54.52 9.04 58.57
C GLU A 174 55.12 7.74 59.14
N ASN A 175 54.71 6.58 58.67
CA ASN A 175 55.27 5.30 59.04
C ASN A 175 56.76 5.17 58.65
N ALA A 176 57.14 5.67 57.48
CA ALA A 176 58.55 5.69 57.09
C ALA A 176 59.43 6.56 58.05
N ALA A 177 58.94 7.77 58.34
CA ALA A 177 59.59 8.65 59.27
C ALA A 177 59.69 8.03 60.67
N GLY A 178 58.60 7.43 61.19
CA GLY A 178 58.62 6.73 62.51
C GLY A 178 59.54 5.50 62.51
N THR A 179 59.72 4.83 61.40
CA THR A 179 60.64 3.71 61.24
C THR A 179 62.09 4.19 61.29
N GLU A 180 62.41 5.32 60.64
CA GLU A 180 63.74 5.94 60.71
C GLU A 180 64.07 6.40 62.13
N GLU A 181 63.12 7.04 62.81
CA GLU A 181 63.29 7.48 64.24
C GLU A 181 63.52 6.27 65.16
N THR A 182 62.72 5.20 64.96
CA THR A 182 62.89 3.98 65.76
C THR A 182 64.27 3.34 65.53
N SER A 183 64.71 3.31 64.24
CA SER A 183 66.04 2.78 63.85
C SER A 183 67.19 3.60 64.51
N ALA A 184 67.04 4.91 64.50
CA ALA A 184 68.00 5.78 65.15
C ALA A 184 68.06 5.53 66.70
N SER A 185 66.88 5.38 67.31
CA SER A 185 66.80 5.08 68.79
C SER A 185 67.38 3.71 69.11
N VAL A 186 67.19 2.69 68.29
CA VAL A 186 67.80 1.36 68.46
C VAL A 186 69.32 1.45 68.35
N THR A 187 69.83 2.25 67.41
CA THR A 187 71.30 2.48 67.29
C THR A 187 71.89 3.13 68.56
N GLU A 188 71.22 4.17 69.04
CA GLU A 188 71.62 4.85 70.24
C GLU A 188 71.63 3.91 71.47
N VAL A 189 70.59 3.06 71.61
CA VAL A 189 70.54 2.03 72.69
C VAL A 189 71.67 1.03 72.55
N ASN A 190 72.00 0.62 71.33
CA ASN A 190 73.10 -0.32 71.06
C ASN A 190 74.48 0.28 71.45
N ASP A 191 74.70 1.58 71.15
CA ASP A 191 75.90 2.30 71.53
C ASP A 191 76.04 2.39 73.04
N ILE A 192 74.91 2.66 73.73
CA ILE A 192 74.91 2.67 75.26
C ILE A 192 75.21 1.31 75.84
N VAL A 193 74.68 0.23 75.25
CA VAL A 193 74.95 -1.14 75.70
C VAL A 193 76.39 -1.54 75.45
N GLU A 194 77.03 -1.09 74.38
CA GLU A 194 78.44 -1.31 74.11
C GLU A 194 79.34 -0.56 75.10
N ASP A 195 79.01 0.71 75.46
CA ASP A 195 79.69 1.50 76.45
C ASP A 195 79.59 0.93 77.85
N ILE A 196 78.54 0.19 78.18
CA ILE A 196 78.37 -0.42 79.55
C ILE A 196 79.10 -1.77 79.61
N SER A 197 79.37 -2.44 78.52
CA SER A 197 79.95 -3.80 78.42
C SER A 197 81.48 -3.81 78.19
N GLY A 198 82.09 -2.65 77.89
CA GLY A 198 83.58 -2.44 77.76
C GLY A 198 84.18 -1.95 79.00
#